data_7fa10266ac19b723f5bd9ab749b64198
#
_entry.id   7fa10266ac19b723f5bd9ab749b64198
#
_cell.length_a   1.000
_cell.length_b   1.000
_cell.length_c   1.000
_cell.angle_alpha   90.00
_cell.angle_beta   90.00
_cell.angle_gamma   90.00
#
_symmetry.space_group_name_H-M   'P 1'
#
loop_
_entity.id
_entity.type
_entity.pdbx_description
1 polymer ?
#
loop_
_entity_poly.entity_id
_entity_poly.type
_entity_poly.pdbx_seq_one_letter_code
_entity_poly.pdbx_strand_id
1 'polypeptide(L)'
;MIDYLLKFDSKNMAIVFAEQMGFTTTEDEGNGIEVTLPLSQSENHVYTVIGEHFVDTGKTETIRDETGMEWEQPIMQGDGKHWVLFRDIKGDMDAEPAEEFIVWHSNMTERIRKRDENGQFIANDPDTPEDEAWEEVPVPRPENAPDRIFL
;
A
#
# COMPACT_ATOMS: atom_id res chain seq x y z
N MET A 1 -12.00 5.08 -9.73
CA MET A 1 -10.90 5.36 -8.78
C MET A 1 -10.33 4.05 -8.26
N ILE A 2 -9.03 3.89 -8.33
CA ILE A 2 -8.33 2.70 -7.83
C ILE A 2 -7.21 3.15 -6.91
N ASP A 3 -7.17 2.58 -5.71
CA ASP A 3 -6.09 2.79 -4.75
C ASP A 3 -5.14 1.59 -4.79
N TYR A 4 -3.85 1.87 -4.86
CA TYR A 4 -2.79 0.87 -4.85
C TYR A 4 -1.89 1.05 -3.64
N LEU A 5 -1.59 -0.04 -2.96
CA LEU A 5 -0.52 -0.10 -1.97
C LEU A 5 0.68 -0.79 -2.61
N LEU A 6 1.75 -0.03 -2.80
CA LEU A 6 2.94 -0.48 -3.48
C LEU A 6 4.09 -0.66 -2.49
N LYS A 7 4.91 -1.67 -2.73
CA LYS A 7 6.11 -1.96 -1.95
C LYS A 7 7.30 -2.16 -2.88
N PHE A 8 8.34 -1.39 -2.66
CA PHE A 8 9.59 -1.45 -3.41
C PHE A 8 10.73 -1.91 -2.52
N ASP A 9 11.73 -2.55 -3.10
CA ASP A 9 12.91 -3.00 -2.36
C ASP A 9 13.80 -1.84 -1.90
N SER A 10 13.69 -0.68 -2.56
CA SER A 10 14.43 0.52 -2.19
C SER A 10 13.70 1.79 -2.60
N LYS A 11 14.09 2.91 -1.98
CA LYS A 11 13.62 4.24 -2.38
C LYS A 11 13.93 4.55 -3.86
N ASN A 12 15.10 4.14 -4.34
CA ASN A 12 15.50 4.37 -5.73
C ASN A 12 14.58 3.67 -6.72
N MET A 13 14.17 2.45 -6.43
CA MET A 13 13.21 1.72 -7.27
C MET A 13 11.86 2.42 -7.33
N ALA A 14 11.39 2.99 -6.23
CA ALA A 14 10.16 3.77 -6.19
C ALA A 14 10.27 5.05 -7.03
N ILE A 15 11.41 5.73 -7.00
CA ILE A 15 11.66 6.91 -7.83
C ILE A 15 11.68 6.55 -9.32
N VAL A 16 12.34 5.47 -9.68
CA VAL A 16 12.35 4.97 -11.08
C VAL A 16 10.93 4.64 -11.55
N PHE A 17 10.14 4.00 -10.72
CA PHE A 17 8.73 3.75 -11.00
C PHE A 17 7.98 5.06 -11.24
N ALA A 18 8.13 6.05 -10.37
CA ALA A 18 7.48 7.34 -10.51
C ALA A 18 7.89 8.07 -11.81
N GLU A 19 9.17 8.00 -12.18
CA GLU A 19 9.66 8.55 -13.46
C GLU A 19 9.02 7.86 -14.67
N GLN A 20 8.97 6.54 -14.66
CA GLN A 20 8.39 5.76 -15.76
C GLN A 20 6.91 6.05 -15.95
N MET A 21 6.21 6.34 -14.86
CA MET A 21 4.79 6.66 -14.86
C MET A 21 4.51 8.16 -15.09
N GLY A 22 5.53 8.99 -15.18
CA GLY A 22 5.38 10.43 -15.38
C GLY A 22 4.99 11.21 -14.11
N PHE A 23 5.25 10.69 -12.92
CA PHE A 23 4.89 11.31 -11.63
C PHE A 23 6.06 11.99 -10.94
N THR A 24 6.99 12.55 -11.70
CA THR A 24 8.13 13.23 -11.12
C THR A 24 8.19 14.69 -11.53
N THR A 25 8.78 15.48 -10.67
CA THR A 25 9.17 16.86 -10.94
C THR A 25 10.64 17.03 -10.61
N THR A 26 11.26 18.04 -11.21
CA THR A 26 12.66 18.36 -10.93
C THR A 26 12.71 19.67 -10.16
N GLU A 27 13.44 19.69 -9.05
CA GLU A 27 13.71 20.88 -8.28
C GLU A 27 15.21 21.22 -8.33
N ASP A 28 15.53 22.50 -8.47
CA ASP A 28 16.89 22.99 -8.35
C ASP A 28 17.15 23.35 -6.87
N GLU A 29 18.07 22.59 -6.23
CA GLU A 29 18.47 22.84 -4.85
C GLU A 29 19.48 23.98 -4.70
N GLY A 30 19.79 24.70 -5.78
CA GLY A 30 20.87 25.67 -5.85
C GLY A 30 22.18 25.03 -6.35
N ASN A 31 23.16 25.83 -6.66
CA ASN A 31 24.46 25.38 -7.17
C ASN A 31 24.41 24.53 -8.46
N GLY A 32 23.28 24.56 -9.21
CA GLY A 32 23.11 23.77 -10.42
C GLY A 32 22.82 22.29 -10.19
N ILE A 33 22.45 21.90 -8.98
CA ILE A 33 22.05 20.53 -8.66
C ILE A 33 20.55 20.40 -8.84
N GLU A 34 20.12 19.52 -9.75
CA GLU A 34 18.73 19.15 -9.95
C GLU A 34 18.42 17.85 -9.22
N VAL A 35 17.31 17.82 -8.49
CA VAL A 35 16.81 16.63 -7.80
C VAL A 35 15.47 16.26 -8.38
N THR A 36 15.30 14.97 -8.71
CA THR A 36 14.04 14.42 -9.16
C THR A 36 13.23 13.96 -7.96
N LEU A 37 12.01 14.50 -7.83
CA LEU A 37 11.11 14.21 -6.73
C LEU A 37 9.78 13.65 -7.26
N PRO A 38 9.13 12.74 -6.54
CA PRO A 38 7.77 12.33 -6.87
C PRO A 38 6.79 13.48 -6.75
N LEU A 39 5.89 13.60 -7.71
CA LEU A 39 4.75 14.50 -7.60
C LEU A 39 3.74 13.92 -6.62
N SER A 40 3.41 14.67 -5.58
CA SER A 40 2.42 14.24 -4.60
C SER A 40 0.99 14.20 -5.17
N GLN A 41 0.71 15.01 -6.16
CA GLN A 41 -0.60 15.10 -6.78
C GLN A 41 -0.52 15.66 -8.19
N SER A 42 -1.32 15.08 -9.09
CA SER A 42 -1.61 15.62 -10.41
C SER A 42 -3.13 15.65 -10.64
N GLU A 43 -3.59 16.06 -11.81
CA GLU A 43 -5.02 16.07 -12.13
C GLU A 43 -5.70 14.70 -11.92
N ASN A 44 -4.99 13.62 -12.22
CA ASN A 44 -5.56 12.26 -12.26
C ASN A 44 -4.97 11.30 -11.21
N HIS A 45 -3.98 11.73 -10.46
CA HIS A 45 -3.22 10.84 -9.58
C HIS A 45 -2.87 11.49 -8.24
N VAL A 46 -2.84 10.67 -7.20
CA VAL A 46 -2.27 11.04 -5.89
C VAL A 46 -1.16 10.05 -5.55
N TYR A 47 0.00 10.55 -5.20
CA TYR A 47 1.17 9.75 -4.86
C TYR A 47 1.65 10.12 -3.46
N THR A 48 1.52 9.20 -2.52
CA THR A 48 1.90 9.43 -1.12
C THR A 48 3.01 8.48 -0.73
N VAL A 49 4.17 9.04 -0.42
CA VAL A 49 5.30 8.26 0.09
C VAL A 49 5.07 7.96 1.57
N ILE A 50 5.05 6.68 1.91
CA ILE A 50 5.02 6.22 3.30
C ILE A 50 6.45 6.01 3.80
N GLY A 51 7.33 5.51 2.95
CA GLY A 51 8.69 5.12 3.30
C GLY A 51 8.75 3.73 3.91
N GLU A 52 9.64 3.54 4.85
CA GLU A 52 9.84 2.24 5.52
C GLU A 52 8.70 1.98 6.52
N HIS A 53 8.23 0.74 6.56
CA HIS A 53 7.23 0.32 7.54
C HIS A 53 7.93 -0.23 8.78
N PHE A 54 7.60 0.33 9.94
CA PHE A 54 8.14 -0.06 11.23
C PHE A 54 7.11 -0.84 12.03
N VAL A 55 7.54 -1.95 12.61
CA VAL A 55 6.70 -2.78 13.48
C VAL A 55 7.31 -2.89 14.86
N ASP A 56 6.44 -3.00 15.88
CA ASP A 56 6.87 -3.21 17.27
C ASP A 56 7.45 -4.62 17.41
N THR A 57 8.68 -4.71 17.90
CA THR A 57 9.36 -5.99 18.12
C THR A 57 8.86 -6.75 19.36
N GLY A 58 8.02 -6.11 20.18
CA GLY A 58 7.63 -6.64 21.50
C GLY A 58 8.67 -6.41 22.59
N LYS A 59 9.80 -5.80 22.27
CA LYS A 59 10.86 -5.43 23.20
C LYS A 59 10.80 -3.94 23.50
N THR A 60 11.31 -3.54 24.66
CA THR A 60 11.40 -2.16 25.09
C THR A 60 12.82 -1.76 25.42
N GLU A 61 13.10 -0.47 25.34
CA GLU A 61 14.35 0.13 25.80
C GLU A 61 14.06 1.28 26.75
N THR A 62 15.00 1.54 27.66
CA THR A 62 14.89 2.65 28.60
C THR A 62 15.55 3.87 28.00
N ILE A 63 14.79 4.95 27.89
CA ILE A 63 15.27 6.27 27.44
C ILE A 63 15.39 7.19 28.63
N ARG A 64 16.49 7.95 28.68
CA ARG A 64 16.73 8.99 29.69
C ARG A 64 16.94 10.32 29.01
N ASP A 65 16.22 11.35 29.48
CA ASP A 65 16.43 12.72 29.03
C ASP A 65 17.53 13.45 29.81
N GLU A 66 17.80 14.71 29.44
CA GLU A 66 18.82 15.54 30.10
C GLU A 66 18.50 15.84 31.57
N THR A 67 17.24 15.77 31.97
CA THR A 67 16.79 16.02 33.35
C THR A 67 16.90 14.78 34.23
N GLY A 68 17.26 13.63 33.66
CA GLY A 68 17.33 12.33 34.34
C GLY A 68 16.01 11.58 34.41
N MET A 69 14.96 12.09 33.77
CA MET A 69 13.67 11.38 33.66
C MET A 69 13.84 10.16 32.74
N GLU A 70 13.35 9.03 33.20
CA GLU A 70 13.40 7.75 32.46
C GLU A 70 12.00 7.31 32.09
N TRP A 71 11.88 6.73 30.88
CA TRP A 71 10.66 6.02 30.45
C TRP A 71 11.03 4.86 29.54
N GLU A 72 10.13 3.90 29.44
CA GLU A 72 10.27 2.77 28.51
C GLU A 72 9.64 3.11 27.18
N GLN A 73 10.33 2.75 26.11
CA GLN A 73 9.90 2.96 24.73
C GLN A 73 9.97 1.66 23.95
N PRO A 74 8.94 1.32 23.15
CA PRO A 74 8.99 0.13 22.30
C PRO A 74 10.14 0.23 21.30
N ILE A 75 10.83 -0.90 21.09
CA ILE A 75 11.82 -1.02 20.04
C ILE A 75 11.10 -1.39 18.76
N MET A 76 11.16 -0.48 17.77
CA MET A 76 10.58 -0.66 16.46
C MET A 76 11.62 -1.20 15.49
N GLN A 77 11.19 -2.05 14.57
CA GLN A 77 12.06 -2.54 13.50
C GLN A 77 11.44 -2.24 12.14
N GLY A 78 12.24 -1.65 11.26
CA GLY A 78 11.87 -1.42 9.88
C GLY A 78 11.97 -2.68 9.03
N ASP A 79 11.17 -2.76 7.99
CA ASP A 79 11.17 -3.88 7.03
C ASP A 79 12.20 -3.72 5.90
N GLY A 80 12.93 -2.59 5.86
CA GLY A 80 13.90 -2.30 4.80
C GLY A 80 13.28 -2.02 3.43
N LYS A 81 11.97 -1.90 3.36
CA LYS A 81 11.23 -1.65 2.12
C LYS A 81 10.78 -0.20 2.03
N HIS A 82 10.42 0.22 0.83
CA HIS A 82 9.87 1.55 0.59
C HIS A 82 8.42 1.41 0.11
N TRP A 83 7.50 1.94 0.89
CA TRP A 83 6.06 1.84 0.64
C TRP A 83 5.50 3.13 0.07
N VAL A 84 4.54 2.98 -0.84
CA VAL A 84 3.87 4.08 -1.50
C VAL A 84 2.38 3.78 -1.59
N LEU A 85 1.56 4.77 -1.29
CA LEU A 85 0.13 4.76 -1.61
C LEU A 85 -0.07 5.57 -2.89
N PHE A 86 -0.65 4.93 -3.88
CA PHE A 86 -0.90 5.52 -5.18
C PHE A 86 -2.39 5.43 -5.51
N ARG A 87 -3.00 6.56 -5.85
CA ARG A 87 -4.39 6.62 -6.27
C ARG A 87 -4.48 7.02 -7.74
N ASP A 88 -5.15 6.21 -8.52
CA ASP A 88 -5.62 6.55 -9.85
C ASP A 88 -7.05 7.06 -9.74
N ILE A 89 -7.24 8.36 -9.90
CA ILE A 89 -8.54 9.00 -9.67
C ILE A 89 -9.56 8.57 -10.72
N LYS A 90 -9.16 8.44 -11.97
CA LYS A 90 -10.05 7.99 -13.05
C LYS A 90 -10.28 6.48 -13.02
N GLY A 91 -9.29 5.71 -12.58
CA GLY A 91 -9.33 4.26 -12.60
C GLY A 91 -9.15 3.64 -13.97
N ASP A 92 -8.54 4.37 -14.90
CA ASP A 92 -8.32 3.98 -16.30
C ASP A 92 -6.87 4.21 -16.74
N MET A 93 -5.92 3.97 -15.84
CA MET A 93 -4.52 4.12 -16.20
C MET A 93 -4.16 3.32 -17.44
N ASP A 94 -3.53 3.98 -18.40
CA ASP A 94 -2.96 3.33 -19.59
C ASP A 94 -1.83 2.36 -19.23
N ALA A 95 -1.19 2.58 -18.08
CA ALA A 95 -0.15 1.70 -17.55
C ALA A 95 -0.43 1.41 -16.08
N GLU A 96 -0.76 0.17 -15.77
CA GLU A 96 -0.87 -0.29 -14.38
C GLU A 96 0.52 -0.44 -13.76
N PRO A 97 0.67 -0.22 -12.44
CA PRO A 97 1.89 -0.61 -11.75
C PRO A 97 2.22 -2.07 -12.00
N ALA A 98 3.50 -2.41 -12.13
CA ALA A 98 3.90 -3.80 -12.29
C ALA A 98 3.42 -4.64 -11.09
N GLU A 99 2.87 -5.81 -11.37
CA GLU A 99 2.26 -6.70 -10.37
C GLU A 99 3.21 -7.02 -9.20
N GLU A 100 4.50 -7.12 -9.49
CA GLU A 100 5.54 -7.38 -8.48
C GLU A 100 5.61 -6.32 -7.37
N PHE A 101 5.18 -5.08 -7.63
CA PHE A 101 5.17 -3.99 -6.65
C PHE A 101 3.84 -3.86 -5.91
N ILE A 102 2.77 -4.45 -6.43
CA ILE A 102 1.43 -4.33 -5.87
C ILE A 102 1.28 -5.30 -4.70
N VAL A 103 1.11 -4.76 -3.49
CA VAL A 103 0.72 -5.56 -2.32
C VAL A 103 -0.80 -5.70 -2.25
N TRP A 104 -1.50 -4.62 -2.58
CA TRP A 104 -2.94 -4.58 -2.56
C TRP A 104 -3.46 -3.46 -3.48
N HIS A 105 -4.64 -3.66 -4.05
CA HIS A 105 -5.39 -2.59 -4.70
C HIS A 105 -6.89 -2.75 -4.44
N SER A 106 -7.63 -1.63 -4.55
CA SER A 106 -9.04 -1.58 -4.15
C SER A 106 -9.99 -2.40 -5.01
N ASN A 107 -9.55 -2.88 -6.18
CA ASN A 107 -10.34 -3.74 -7.06
C ASN A 107 -10.01 -5.23 -6.93
N MET A 108 -9.10 -5.61 -6.01
CA MET A 108 -8.81 -7.02 -5.76
C MET A 108 -10.01 -7.72 -5.16
N THR A 109 -10.34 -8.88 -5.71
CA THR A 109 -11.38 -9.76 -5.20
C THR A 109 -10.85 -11.16 -4.98
N GLU A 110 -11.48 -11.89 -4.06
CA GLU A 110 -11.21 -13.30 -3.81
C GLU A 110 -12.51 -14.10 -3.88
N ARG A 111 -12.41 -15.35 -4.27
CA ARG A 111 -13.55 -16.27 -4.24
C ARG A 111 -13.60 -16.92 -2.87
N ILE A 112 -14.73 -16.75 -2.21
CA ILE A 112 -15.03 -17.48 -0.97
C ILE A 112 -16.25 -18.35 -1.18
N ARG A 113 -16.31 -19.41 -0.39
CA ARG A 113 -17.45 -20.31 -0.43
C ARG A 113 -18.62 -19.71 0.32
N LYS A 114 -19.79 -19.66 -0.35
CA LYS A 114 -21.01 -19.16 0.27
C LYS A 114 -21.48 -20.05 1.42
N ARG A 115 -22.07 -19.42 2.40
CA ARG A 115 -22.72 -20.07 3.53
C ARG A 115 -24.20 -19.68 3.59
N ASP A 116 -25.05 -20.60 4.06
CA ASP A 116 -26.44 -20.31 4.32
C ASP A 116 -26.66 -19.57 5.63
N GLU A 117 -27.91 -19.30 5.99
CA GLU A 117 -28.28 -18.62 7.24
C GLU A 117 -27.80 -19.34 8.50
N ASN A 118 -27.58 -20.66 8.42
CA ASN A 118 -27.09 -21.50 9.50
C ASN A 118 -25.56 -21.64 9.54
N GLY A 119 -24.86 -20.95 8.63
CA GLY A 119 -23.40 -21.00 8.54
C GLY A 119 -22.86 -22.24 7.81
N GLN A 120 -23.70 -23.02 7.16
CA GLN A 120 -23.30 -24.19 6.37
C GLN A 120 -22.97 -23.81 4.94
N PHE A 121 -22.03 -24.53 4.33
CA PHE A 121 -21.69 -24.31 2.94
C PHE A 121 -22.85 -24.64 1.99
N ILE A 122 -23.07 -23.76 1.02
CA ILE A 122 -24.06 -23.94 -0.03
C ILE A 122 -23.45 -24.80 -1.13
N ALA A 123 -24.17 -25.86 -1.56
CA ALA A 123 -23.77 -26.65 -2.70
C ALA A 123 -24.14 -25.94 -4.00
N ASN A 124 -23.33 -26.14 -5.05
CA ASN A 124 -23.67 -25.67 -6.38
C ASN A 124 -24.81 -26.51 -6.96
N ASP A 125 -25.84 -25.83 -7.49
CA ASP A 125 -26.94 -26.52 -8.20
C ASP A 125 -26.50 -26.83 -9.63
N PRO A 126 -26.40 -28.11 -10.02
CA PRO A 126 -25.98 -28.49 -11.37
C PRO A 126 -26.98 -28.11 -12.48
N ASP A 127 -28.22 -27.78 -12.11
CA ASP A 127 -29.26 -27.37 -13.06
C ASP A 127 -29.19 -25.86 -13.39
N THR A 128 -28.37 -25.08 -12.69
CA THR A 128 -28.17 -23.68 -12.98
C THR A 128 -26.84 -23.44 -13.69
N PRO A 129 -26.79 -22.51 -14.67
CA PRO A 129 -25.53 -22.14 -15.34
C PRO A 129 -24.57 -21.35 -14.47
N GLU A 130 -25.05 -20.79 -13.37
CA GLU A 130 -24.27 -20.00 -12.43
C GLU A 130 -23.70 -20.84 -11.29
N ASP A 131 -22.48 -20.55 -10.87
CA ASP A 131 -21.86 -21.17 -9.72
C ASP A 131 -22.38 -20.49 -8.44
N GLU A 132 -23.40 -21.06 -7.83
CA GLU A 132 -24.06 -20.54 -6.64
C GLU A 132 -23.28 -20.84 -5.35
N ALA A 133 -22.30 -21.75 -5.38
CA ALA A 133 -21.53 -22.16 -4.21
C ALA A 133 -20.46 -21.16 -3.81
N TRP A 134 -20.09 -20.24 -4.70
CA TRP A 134 -18.99 -19.29 -4.55
C TRP A 134 -19.46 -17.88 -4.80
N GLU A 135 -18.82 -16.94 -4.12
CA GLU A 135 -19.00 -15.52 -4.35
C GLU A 135 -17.66 -14.79 -4.39
N GLU A 136 -17.59 -13.69 -5.12
CA GLU A 136 -16.46 -12.80 -5.12
C GLU A 136 -16.66 -11.70 -4.08
N VAL A 137 -15.67 -11.52 -3.22
CA VAL A 137 -15.67 -10.49 -2.20
C VAL A 137 -14.41 -9.64 -2.32
N PRO A 138 -14.46 -8.34 -1.95
CA PRO A 138 -13.26 -7.51 -1.94
C PRO A 138 -12.19 -8.09 -1.00
N VAL A 139 -10.95 -8.10 -1.44
CA VAL A 139 -9.82 -8.44 -0.59
C VAL A 139 -9.58 -7.28 0.38
N PRO A 140 -9.59 -7.50 1.69
CA PRO A 140 -9.31 -6.46 2.64
C PRO A 140 -7.85 -6.03 2.57
N ARG A 141 -7.58 -4.78 2.92
CA ARG A 141 -6.23 -4.27 3.04
C ARG A 141 -5.47 -5.11 4.08
N PRO A 142 -4.20 -5.52 3.82
CA PRO A 142 -3.43 -6.31 4.76
C PRO A 142 -3.29 -5.60 6.12
N GLU A 143 -3.51 -6.31 7.22
CA GLU A 143 -3.45 -5.76 8.58
C GLU A 143 -2.06 -5.23 8.95
N ASN A 144 -1.01 -5.87 8.42
CA ASN A 144 0.38 -5.51 8.70
C ASN A 144 0.94 -4.48 7.70
N ALA A 145 0.11 -3.94 6.83
CA ALA A 145 0.53 -2.91 5.89
C ALA A 145 0.55 -1.53 6.56
N PRO A 146 1.41 -0.62 6.09
CA PRO A 146 1.40 0.76 6.57
C PRO A 146 0.02 1.39 6.43
N ASP A 147 -0.43 2.04 7.50
CA ASP A 147 -1.76 2.62 7.54
C ASP A 147 -1.71 4.13 7.29
N ARG A 148 -1.98 4.51 6.06
CA ARG A 148 -2.26 5.88 5.67
C ARG A 148 -3.58 5.97 4.94
N ILE A 149 -4.31 7.01 5.24
CA ILE A 149 -5.62 7.26 4.65
C ILE A 149 -5.46 8.26 3.51
N PHE A 150 -5.98 7.92 2.33
CA PHE A 150 -6.20 8.90 1.28
C PHE A 150 -7.36 9.81 1.68
N LEU A 151 -7.09 11.07 1.69
CA LEU A 151 -8.10 12.08 1.95
C LEU A 151 -8.66 12.65 0.63
#